data_2d005e4917b18fc7a38bca9e6f8e9135
#
_entry.id   2d005e4917b18fc7a38bca9e6f8e9135
#
_cell.length_a   1.000
_cell.length_b   1.000
_cell.length_c   1.000
_cell.angle_alpha   90.00
_cell.angle_beta   90.00
_cell.angle_gamma   90.00
#
_symmetry.space_group_name_H-M   'P 1'
#
loop_
_entity.id
_entity.type
_entity.pdbx_description
1 polymer ?
#
loop_
_entity_poly.entity_id
_entity_poly.type
_entity_poly.pdbx_seq_one_letter_code
_entity_poly.pdbx_strand_id
1 'polypeptide(L)'
;MQFGSLHQTAPNLRVQNWIDANGTPLDTPLKLSDLGDGYKIIYNFQHWCPGCHSRGFPTLRILHDALKDKGFGFAVIQTVFEGENVNTFDKLRVNQEEYGLKIPFGHDVRLEGEDYPTFMQDYRTAGTPWFTVIDPDGKVVFADFRLDAKRFLEALGAEDVKLETA
;
A
#
# COMPACT_ATOMS: atom_id res chain seq x y z
N MET A 1 -14.71 17.14 -6.19
CA MET A 1 -13.52 16.71 -5.42
C MET A 1 -12.75 15.66 -6.22
N GLN A 2 -11.48 15.85 -6.40
CA GLN A 2 -10.65 14.91 -7.13
C GLN A 2 -10.00 13.92 -6.15
N PHE A 3 -10.21 12.62 -6.38
CA PHE A 3 -9.57 11.57 -5.60
C PHE A 3 -8.26 11.12 -6.23
N GLY A 4 -7.38 10.58 -5.39
CA GLY A 4 -6.05 10.16 -5.80
C GLY A 4 -5.06 11.32 -5.84
N SER A 5 -3.80 10.97 -5.72
CA SER A 5 -2.70 11.93 -5.73
C SER A 5 -1.80 11.76 -6.95
N LEU A 6 -2.38 11.32 -8.07
CA LEU A 6 -1.66 11.06 -9.32
C LEU A 6 -0.84 12.29 -9.75
N HIS A 7 0.42 12.04 -10.12
CA HIS A 7 1.41 13.04 -10.52
C HIS A 7 1.89 13.98 -9.41
N GLN A 8 1.44 13.78 -8.17
CA GLN A 8 1.88 14.54 -7.01
C GLN A 8 3.12 13.90 -6.40
N THR A 9 3.92 14.69 -5.69
CA THR A 9 4.96 14.14 -4.83
C THR A 9 4.30 13.37 -3.70
N ALA A 10 4.74 12.14 -3.47
CA ALA A 10 4.17 11.28 -2.43
C ALA A 10 4.43 11.89 -1.05
N PRO A 11 3.37 12.15 -0.25
CA PRO A 11 3.55 12.65 1.11
C PRO A 11 4.23 11.63 2.01
N ASN A 12 4.95 12.10 3.02
CA ASN A 12 5.48 11.24 4.06
C ASN A 12 4.33 10.53 4.79
N LEU A 13 4.60 9.31 5.22
CA LEU A 13 3.59 8.53 5.94
C LEU A 13 3.40 9.06 7.36
N ARG A 14 2.14 9.25 7.76
CA ARG A 14 1.76 9.63 9.12
C ARG A 14 1.12 8.49 9.90
N VAL A 15 1.12 7.29 9.35
CA VAL A 15 0.61 6.08 9.99
C VAL A 15 1.51 5.75 11.18
N GLN A 16 0.92 5.61 12.38
CA GLN A 16 1.67 5.52 13.62
C GLN A 16 2.05 4.08 14.02
N ASN A 17 1.16 3.14 13.75
CA ASN A 17 1.29 1.79 14.28
C ASN A 17 1.54 0.78 13.16
N TRP A 18 2.62 0.04 13.27
CA TRP A 18 3.07 -0.88 12.23
C TRP A 18 3.53 -2.20 12.82
N ILE A 19 3.44 -3.26 12.02
CA ILE A 19 4.16 -4.51 12.24
C ILE A 19 5.15 -4.69 11.09
N ASP A 20 6.29 -5.32 11.39
CA ASP A 20 7.28 -5.64 10.36
C ASP A 20 6.86 -6.87 9.54
N ALA A 21 7.74 -7.31 8.63
CA ALA A 21 7.49 -8.46 7.76
C ALA A 21 7.24 -9.78 8.52
N ASN A 22 7.64 -9.85 9.78
CA ASN A 22 7.49 -11.03 10.64
C ASN A 22 6.37 -10.89 11.68
N GLY A 23 5.65 -9.78 11.64
CA GLY A 23 4.53 -9.51 12.55
C GLY A 23 4.93 -8.87 13.86
N THR A 24 6.16 -8.41 14.01
CA THR A 24 6.63 -7.74 15.23
C THR A 24 6.27 -6.25 15.16
N PRO A 25 5.63 -5.69 16.19
CA PRO A 25 5.36 -4.26 16.23
C PRO A 25 6.63 -3.42 16.15
N LEU A 26 6.60 -2.36 15.35
CA LEU A 26 7.73 -1.44 15.23
C LEU A 26 7.75 -0.44 16.39
N ASP A 27 8.94 -0.12 16.88
CA ASP A 27 9.13 0.88 17.95
C ASP A 27 8.93 2.30 17.44
N THR A 28 9.22 2.54 16.17
CA THR A 28 9.05 3.83 15.51
C THR A 28 8.22 3.67 14.24
N PRO A 29 7.41 4.67 13.86
CA PRO A 29 6.61 4.58 12.64
C PRO A 29 7.46 4.38 11.39
N LEU A 30 6.96 3.57 10.47
CA LEU A 30 7.61 3.32 9.19
C LEU A 30 7.61 4.61 8.35
N LYS A 31 8.74 4.90 7.73
CA LYS A 31 8.87 6.02 6.78
C LYS A 31 8.83 5.49 5.37
N LEU A 32 8.38 6.33 4.44
CA LEU A 32 8.35 5.97 3.02
C LEU A 32 9.74 5.53 2.52
N SER A 33 10.81 6.20 2.98
CA SER A 33 12.19 5.86 2.63
C SER A 33 12.63 4.47 3.11
N ASP A 34 11.97 3.91 4.13
CA ASP A 34 12.28 2.57 4.62
C ASP A 34 11.90 1.48 3.60
N LEU A 35 11.10 1.82 2.60
CA LEU A 35 10.68 0.90 1.54
C LEU A 35 11.68 0.82 0.38
N GLY A 36 12.82 1.53 0.48
CA GLY A 36 13.88 1.50 -0.52
C GLY A 36 13.85 2.70 -1.47
N ASP A 37 14.75 2.67 -2.46
CA ASP A 37 14.95 3.77 -3.40
C ASP A 37 14.25 3.57 -4.75
N GLY A 38 13.65 2.41 -4.97
CA GLY A 38 12.95 2.07 -6.21
C GLY A 38 11.47 2.43 -6.17
N TYR A 39 10.72 1.77 -7.04
CA TYR A 39 9.26 1.87 -7.01
C TYR A 39 8.71 1.33 -5.70
N LYS A 40 7.59 1.91 -5.26
CA LYS A 40 6.90 1.49 -4.04
C LYS A 40 5.42 1.26 -4.36
N ILE A 41 4.88 0.17 -3.88
CA ILE A 41 3.46 -0.14 -4.01
C ILE A 41 2.86 -0.18 -2.61
N ILE A 42 1.87 0.66 -2.39
CA ILE A 42 1.13 0.73 -1.13
C ILE A 42 -0.31 0.29 -1.40
N TYR A 43 -0.76 -0.72 -0.64
CA TYR A 43 -2.10 -1.25 -0.73
C TYR A 43 -2.89 -0.91 0.52
N ASN A 44 -4.07 -0.31 0.34
CA ASN A 44 -4.96 0.04 1.44
C ASN A 44 -6.15 -0.93 1.50
N PHE A 45 -6.45 -1.42 2.70
CA PHE A 45 -7.55 -2.34 2.93
C PHE A 45 -8.28 -2.05 4.24
N GLN A 46 -9.39 -2.72 4.45
CA GLN A 46 -10.02 -2.92 5.73
C GLN A 46 -10.35 -4.39 5.89
N HIS A 47 -10.20 -4.94 7.08
CA HIS A 47 -10.41 -6.36 7.33
C HIS A 47 -11.80 -6.84 6.88
N TRP A 48 -12.82 -6.05 7.10
CA TRP A 48 -14.19 -6.41 6.74
C TRP A 48 -14.59 -6.13 5.28
N CYS A 49 -13.68 -5.59 4.49
CA CYS A 49 -13.97 -5.18 3.12
C CYS A 49 -13.95 -6.38 2.16
N PRO A 50 -15.10 -6.79 1.57
CA PRO A 50 -15.13 -7.95 0.68
C PRO A 50 -14.24 -7.83 -0.56
N GLY A 51 -14.23 -6.66 -1.21
CA GLY A 51 -13.40 -6.42 -2.40
C GLY A 51 -11.91 -6.44 -2.10
N CYS A 52 -11.52 -6.11 -0.86
CA CYS A 52 -10.13 -6.17 -0.44
C CYS A 52 -9.62 -7.62 -0.43
N HIS A 53 -10.48 -8.57 -0.07
CA HIS A 53 -10.14 -9.98 0.01
C HIS A 53 -10.32 -10.73 -1.30
N SER A 54 -11.39 -10.42 -2.06
CA SER A 54 -11.70 -11.11 -3.31
C SER A 54 -10.83 -10.67 -4.48
N ARG A 55 -10.37 -9.43 -4.50
CA ARG A 55 -9.58 -8.87 -5.60
C ARG A 55 -8.29 -8.19 -5.17
N GLY A 56 -8.34 -7.37 -4.13
CA GLY A 56 -7.20 -6.55 -3.72
C GLY A 56 -5.99 -7.36 -3.29
N PHE A 57 -6.12 -8.19 -2.27
CA PHE A 57 -5.01 -9.03 -1.82
C PHE A 57 -4.50 -10.01 -2.88
N PRO A 58 -5.37 -10.68 -3.67
CA PRO A 58 -4.86 -11.52 -4.76
C PRO A 58 -4.03 -10.74 -5.79
N THR A 59 -4.44 -9.55 -6.15
CA THR A 59 -3.67 -8.66 -7.03
C THR A 59 -2.32 -8.31 -6.41
N LEU A 60 -2.31 -7.92 -5.14
CA LEU A 60 -1.08 -7.57 -4.44
C LEU A 60 -0.11 -8.75 -4.39
N ARG A 61 -0.61 -9.96 -4.15
CA ARG A 61 0.23 -11.17 -4.14
C ARG A 61 0.92 -11.40 -5.48
N ILE A 62 0.18 -11.24 -6.57
CA ILE A 62 0.75 -11.37 -7.93
C ILE A 62 1.87 -10.34 -8.12
N LEU A 63 1.63 -9.10 -7.76
CA LEU A 63 2.62 -8.03 -7.88
C LEU A 63 3.84 -8.29 -6.99
N HIS A 64 3.62 -8.70 -5.75
CA HIS A 64 4.68 -8.97 -4.80
C HIS A 64 5.58 -10.12 -5.29
N ASP A 65 4.97 -11.23 -5.70
CA ASP A 65 5.72 -12.39 -6.20
C ASP A 65 6.56 -12.04 -7.43
N ALA A 66 6.03 -11.22 -8.32
CA ALA A 66 6.73 -10.84 -9.55
C ALA A 66 7.82 -9.77 -9.34
N LEU A 67 7.66 -8.89 -8.35
CA LEU A 67 8.48 -7.67 -8.23
C LEU A 67 9.35 -7.60 -6.98
N LYS A 68 9.21 -8.50 -6.02
CA LYS A 68 9.95 -8.45 -4.75
C LYS A 68 11.47 -8.46 -4.92
N ASP A 69 11.97 -9.12 -5.95
CA ASP A 69 13.41 -9.23 -6.23
C ASP A 69 13.88 -8.20 -7.27
N LYS A 70 13.03 -7.23 -7.63
CA LYS A 70 13.33 -6.20 -8.65
C LYS A 70 13.45 -4.79 -8.06
N GLY A 71 13.74 -4.69 -6.76
CA GLY A 71 13.92 -3.41 -6.09
C GLY A 71 12.63 -2.68 -5.74
N PHE A 72 11.48 -3.32 -5.85
CA PHE A 72 10.21 -2.74 -5.42
C PHE A 72 10.04 -2.85 -3.90
N GLY A 73 9.58 -1.76 -3.29
CA GLY A 73 9.15 -1.76 -1.90
C GLY A 73 7.64 -1.94 -1.82
N PHE A 74 7.18 -2.60 -0.75
CA PHE A 74 5.75 -2.88 -0.55
C PHE A 74 5.35 -2.56 0.88
N ALA A 75 4.18 -1.97 1.04
CA ALA A 75 3.55 -1.81 2.34
C ALA A 75 2.03 -1.99 2.19
N VAL A 76 1.41 -2.50 3.25
CA VAL A 76 -0.04 -2.62 3.35
C VAL A 76 -0.50 -1.74 4.50
N ILE A 77 -1.58 -1.01 4.30
CA ILE A 77 -2.13 -0.13 5.34
C ILE A 77 -3.61 -0.46 5.52
N GLN A 78 -4.00 -0.86 6.73
CA GLN A 78 -5.41 -0.92 7.08
C GLN A 78 -5.88 0.50 7.35
N THR A 79 -6.62 1.07 6.40
CA THR A 79 -7.12 2.43 6.45
C THR A 79 -8.51 2.44 7.05
N VAL A 80 -8.61 2.77 8.33
CA VAL A 80 -9.86 2.63 9.09
C VAL A 80 -10.66 3.92 9.04
N PHE A 81 -11.59 4.00 8.12
CA PHE A 81 -12.53 5.12 8.03
C PHE A 81 -13.95 4.73 8.48
N GLU A 82 -14.18 3.45 8.76
CA GLU A 82 -15.44 2.93 9.29
C GLU A 82 -15.18 1.58 9.97
N GLY A 83 -16.13 1.12 10.78
CA GLY A 83 -16.02 -0.18 11.42
C GLY A 83 -14.81 -0.34 12.34
N GLU A 84 -14.52 0.66 13.13
CA GLU A 84 -13.33 0.72 14.00
C GLU A 84 -13.27 -0.46 14.98
N ASN A 85 -14.42 -0.94 15.43
CA ASN A 85 -14.53 -2.09 16.35
C ASN A 85 -14.22 -3.44 15.69
N VAL A 86 -14.25 -3.53 14.36
CA VAL A 86 -13.92 -4.74 13.59
C VAL A 86 -12.54 -4.63 12.98
N ASN A 87 -12.21 -3.48 12.44
CA ASN A 87 -10.93 -3.21 11.77
C ASN A 87 -9.89 -2.78 12.81
N THR A 88 -9.42 -3.72 13.61
CA THR A 88 -8.53 -3.48 14.73
C THR A 88 -7.07 -3.78 14.38
N PHE A 89 -6.14 -3.33 15.21
CA PHE A 89 -4.70 -3.50 14.99
C PHE A 89 -4.30 -4.97 14.81
N ASP A 90 -4.90 -5.87 15.56
CA ASP A 90 -4.59 -7.31 15.46
C ASP A 90 -4.90 -7.90 14.09
N LYS A 91 -5.78 -7.26 13.32
CA LYS A 91 -6.11 -7.70 11.95
C LYS A 91 -4.93 -7.55 10.98
N LEU A 92 -3.95 -6.75 11.30
CA LEU A 92 -2.73 -6.64 10.49
C LEU A 92 -2.05 -8.01 10.37
N ARG A 93 -1.79 -8.64 11.51
CA ARG A 93 -1.11 -9.93 11.52
C ARG A 93 -1.98 -11.04 10.93
N VAL A 94 -3.28 -11.01 11.22
CA VAL A 94 -4.24 -11.98 10.65
C VAL A 94 -4.16 -11.99 9.13
N ASN A 95 -4.21 -10.82 8.50
CA ASN A 95 -4.18 -10.72 7.04
C ASN A 95 -2.79 -10.95 6.47
N GLN A 96 -1.74 -10.53 7.16
CA GLN A 96 -0.36 -10.77 6.75
C GLN A 96 -0.07 -12.27 6.65
N GLU A 97 -0.51 -13.04 7.63
CA GLU A 97 -0.35 -14.50 7.62
C GLU A 97 -1.25 -15.18 6.59
N GLU A 98 -2.52 -14.77 6.52
CA GLU A 98 -3.49 -15.36 5.59
C GLU A 98 -3.00 -15.29 4.14
N TYR A 99 -2.43 -14.18 3.75
CA TYR A 99 -1.98 -13.97 2.37
C TYR A 99 -0.50 -14.25 2.17
N GLY A 100 0.22 -14.65 3.23
CA GLY A 100 1.64 -14.97 3.14
C GLY A 100 2.51 -13.82 2.67
N LEU A 101 2.17 -12.60 3.08
CA LEU A 101 2.86 -11.38 2.66
C LEU A 101 3.88 -10.94 3.72
N LYS A 102 5.15 -11.20 3.47
CA LYS A 102 6.26 -10.80 4.36
C LYS A 102 6.70 -9.38 4.05
N ILE A 103 5.81 -8.44 4.30
CA ILE A 103 6.00 -7.00 4.09
C ILE A 103 5.36 -6.25 5.27
N PRO A 104 5.74 -4.99 5.53
CA PRO A 104 5.15 -4.23 6.63
C PRO A 104 3.66 -3.98 6.44
N PHE A 105 2.92 -4.07 7.54
CA PHE A 105 1.49 -3.72 7.60
C PHE A 105 1.32 -2.60 8.62
N GLY A 106 0.62 -1.54 8.22
CA GLY A 106 0.32 -0.39 9.07
C GLY A 106 -1.16 -0.29 9.40
N HIS A 107 -1.45 0.28 10.56
CA HIS A 107 -2.80 0.51 11.06
C HIS A 107 -3.03 2.01 11.16
N ASP A 108 -3.87 2.53 10.29
CA ASP A 108 -4.12 3.95 10.15
C ASP A 108 -5.52 4.29 10.62
N VAL A 109 -5.58 5.05 11.70
CA VAL A 109 -6.84 5.48 12.30
C VAL A 109 -6.92 7.00 12.27
N ARG A 110 -8.11 7.52 12.49
CA ARG A 110 -8.31 8.95 12.64
C ARG A 110 -7.53 9.46 13.85
N LEU A 111 -6.79 10.54 13.66
CA LEU A 111 -6.19 11.24 14.79
C LEU A 111 -7.27 12.05 15.51
N GLU A 112 -7.01 12.44 16.76
CA GLU A 112 -7.93 13.24 17.54
C GLU A 112 -8.33 14.52 16.80
N GLY A 113 -9.64 14.75 16.67
CA GLY A 113 -10.18 15.92 15.97
C GLY A 113 -10.23 15.78 14.44
N GLU A 114 -9.78 14.66 13.88
CA GLU A 114 -9.79 14.42 12.45
C GLU A 114 -10.97 13.53 12.04
N ASP A 115 -11.49 13.74 10.82
CA ASP A 115 -12.64 12.98 10.31
C ASP A 115 -12.21 11.71 9.57
N TYR A 116 -10.98 11.66 9.08
CA TYR A 116 -10.49 10.56 8.24
C TYR A 116 -9.10 10.10 8.68
N PRO A 117 -8.74 8.82 8.39
CA PRO A 117 -7.38 8.34 8.65
C PRO A 117 -6.34 9.12 7.84
N THR A 118 -5.11 9.13 8.33
CA THR A 118 -4.07 10.03 7.78
C THR A 118 -3.75 9.78 6.32
N PHE A 119 -3.63 8.53 5.91
CA PHE A 119 -3.31 8.18 4.53
C PHE A 119 -4.44 8.59 3.57
N MET A 120 -5.69 8.40 4.00
CA MET A 120 -6.86 8.83 3.21
C MET A 120 -6.83 10.32 2.95
N GLN A 121 -6.46 11.12 3.95
CA GLN A 121 -6.31 12.56 3.81
C GLN A 121 -5.17 12.93 2.88
N ASP A 122 -3.98 12.37 3.14
CA ASP A 122 -2.74 12.79 2.47
C ASP A 122 -2.66 12.31 1.02
N TYR A 123 -3.13 11.11 0.75
CA TYR A 123 -3.11 10.51 -0.58
C TYR A 123 -4.46 10.59 -1.29
N ARG A 124 -5.47 11.16 -0.65
CA ARG A 124 -6.82 11.35 -1.20
C ARG A 124 -7.43 10.06 -1.74
N THR A 125 -7.31 8.99 -0.99
CA THR A 125 -7.92 7.72 -1.37
C THR A 125 -9.44 7.82 -1.23
N ALA A 126 -10.17 7.17 -2.16
CA ALA A 126 -11.63 7.25 -2.16
C ALA A 126 -12.29 6.13 -1.34
N GLY A 127 -11.52 5.18 -0.85
CA GLY A 127 -12.03 4.04 -0.09
C GLY A 127 -11.05 2.87 -0.15
N THR A 128 -11.56 1.65 0.04
CA THR A 128 -10.79 0.41 -0.02
C THR A 128 -11.50 -0.62 -0.91
N PRO A 129 -10.79 -1.50 -1.63
CA PRO A 129 -9.32 -1.54 -1.75
C PRO A 129 -8.77 -0.33 -2.51
N TRP A 130 -7.53 0.05 -2.26
CA TRP A 130 -6.88 1.15 -2.98
C TRP A 130 -5.43 0.81 -3.22
N PHE A 131 -4.92 1.12 -4.41
CA PHE A 131 -3.52 0.94 -4.78
C PHE A 131 -2.89 2.28 -5.11
N THR A 132 -1.70 2.51 -4.55
CA THR A 132 -0.86 3.66 -4.89
C THR A 132 0.50 3.15 -5.31
N VAL A 133 0.98 3.58 -6.47
CA VAL A 133 2.34 3.26 -6.94
C VAL A 133 3.14 4.55 -6.99
N ILE A 134 4.32 4.53 -6.39
CA ILE A 134 5.23 5.67 -6.30
C ILE A 134 6.49 5.29 -7.07
N ASP A 135 6.96 6.18 -7.97
CA ASP A 135 8.16 5.93 -8.75
C ASP A 135 9.44 6.25 -7.95
N PRO A 136 10.64 5.93 -8.48
CA PRO A 136 11.90 6.21 -7.78
C PRO A 136 12.15 7.68 -7.48
N ASP A 137 11.52 8.59 -8.21
CA ASP A 137 11.64 10.04 -7.98
C ASP A 137 10.67 10.54 -6.90
N GLY A 138 9.86 9.63 -6.34
CA GLY A 138 8.90 9.99 -5.30
C GLY A 138 7.57 10.53 -5.82
N LYS A 139 7.27 10.32 -7.10
CA LYS A 139 5.99 10.75 -7.69
C LYS A 139 4.98 9.61 -7.68
N VAL A 140 3.73 9.94 -7.41
CA VAL A 140 2.63 8.99 -7.53
C VAL A 140 2.31 8.79 -9.01
N VAL A 141 2.49 7.57 -9.51
CA VAL A 141 2.27 7.23 -10.92
C VAL A 141 1.01 6.39 -11.14
N PHE A 142 0.40 5.91 -10.09
CA PHE A 142 -0.87 5.19 -10.13
C PHE A 142 -1.62 5.38 -8.82
N ALA A 143 -2.94 5.60 -8.89
CA ALA A 143 -3.80 5.75 -7.73
C ALA A 143 -5.24 5.40 -8.12
N ASP A 144 -5.72 4.22 -7.71
CA ASP A 144 -7.07 3.78 -8.02
C ASP A 144 -7.50 2.59 -7.14
N PHE A 145 -8.79 2.28 -7.14
CA PHE A 145 -9.38 1.11 -6.50
C PHE A 145 -8.87 -0.21 -7.08
N ARG A 146 -8.60 -0.24 -8.36
CA ARG A 146 -8.20 -1.45 -9.08
C ARG A 146 -6.91 -1.23 -9.82
N LEU A 147 -6.02 -2.21 -9.72
CA LEU A 147 -4.79 -2.26 -10.50
C LEU A 147 -4.81 -3.56 -11.29
N ASP A 148 -4.70 -3.46 -12.61
CA ASP A 148 -4.60 -4.63 -13.48
C ASP A 148 -3.15 -5.11 -13.46
N ALA A 149 -2.88 -6.15 -12.68
CA ALA A 149 -1.53 -6.67 -12.46
C ALA A 149 -0.86 -7.10 -13.76
N LYS A 150 -1.61 -7.74 -14.66
CA LYS A 150 -1.06 -8.21 -15.95
C LYS A 150 -0.57 -7.04 -16.80
N ARG A 151 -1.40 -6.01 -16.96
CA ARG A 151 -1.04 -4.82 -17.74
C ARG A 151 0.11 -4.06 -17.09
N PHE A 152 0.09 -3.96 -15.78
CA PHE A 152 1.15 -3.29 -15.04
C PHE A 152 2.49 -3.99 -15.26
N LEU A 153 2.53 -5.31 -15.12
CA LEU A 153 3.74 -6.10 -15.31
C LEU A 153 4.22 -6.09 -16.76
N GLU A 154 3.31 -6.09 -17.74
CA GLU A 154 3.65 -5.96 -19.15
C GLU A 154 4.28 -4.59 -19.45
N ALA A 155 3.74 -3.52 -18.88
CA ALA A 155 4.30 -2.18 -19.06
C ALA A 155 5.70 -2.07 -18.45
N LEU A 156 5.92 -2.64 -17.26
CA LEU A 156 7.26 -2.68 -16.64
C LEU A 156 8.24 -3.52 -17.45
N GLY A 157 7.82 -4.67 -17.97
CA GLY A 157 8.65 -5.52 -18.81
C GLY A 157 9.14 -4.80 -20.06
N ALA A 158 8.30 -3.97 -20.67
CA ALA A 158 8.69 -3.16 -21.81
C ALA A 158 9.74 -2.10 -21.44
N GLU A 159 9.60 -1.48 -20.25
CA GLU A 159 10.57 -0.51 -19.75
C GLU A 159 11.89 -1.19 -19.38
N ASP A 160 11.85 -2.35 -18.74
CA ASP A 160 13.04 -3.12 -18.36
C ASP A 160 13.85 -3.51 -19.60
N VAL A 161 13.19 -3.91 -20.67
CA VAL A 161 13.86 -4.23 -21.94
C VAL A 161 14.61 -3.01 -22.49
N LYS A 162 14.04 -1.81 -22.39
CA LYS A 162 14.69 -0.57 -22.79
C LYS A 162 15.90 -0.25 -21.92
N LEU A 163 15.81 -0.50 -20.62
CA LEU A 163 16.90 -0.27 -19.68
C LEU A 163 18.06 -1.25 -19.93
N GLU A 164 17.77 -2.50 -20.24
CA GLU A 164 18.79 -3.50 -20.53
C GLU A 164 19.52 -3.25 -21.85
N THR A 165 18.87 -2.60 -22.80
CA THR A 165 19.45 -2.29 -24.11
C THR A 165 20.12 -0.93 -24.16
N ALA A 166 19.98 -0.14 -23.13
CA ALA A 166 20.65 1.14 -23.00
C ALA A 166 22.06 0.97 -22.38
#